data_43fe69d806494bef0d22cee1769b61e6
#
_entry.id   43fe69d806494bef0d22cee1769b61e6
#
_cell.length_a   1.000
_cell.length_b   1.000
_cell.length_c   1.000
_cell.angle_alpha   90.00
_cell.angle_beta   90.00
_cell.angle_gamma   90.00
#
_symmetry.space_group_name_H-M   'P 1'
#
loop_
_entity.id
_entity.type
_entity.pdbx_description
1 polymer ?
#
loop_
_entity_poly.entity_id
_entity_poly.type
_entity_poly.pdbx_seq_one_letter_code
_entity_poly.pdbx_strand_id
1 'polypeptide(L)'
;MTKMKIATFGFTASLLAVAAQAATPPAIYTAAQATAGASAFSQNCAMCHGANLEGGAGPALVGQAFAAASNNYTVGAIFTELSQQMPAGQPGSLTHTQYEDIMAYILKQNGYPAGTTAISYDKAMGDSTPLVSQVK
;
A
#
# COMPACT_ATOMS: atom_id res chain seq x y z
N MET A 1 19.30 22.35 70.83
CA MET A 1 19.96 21.90 69.63
C MET A 1 19.02 20.95 68.85
N THR A 2 18.23 21.46 67.93
CA THR A 2 17.22 20.71 67.18
C THR A 2 17.79 20.29 65.85
N LYS A 3 17.98 18.97 65.66
CA LYS A 3 18.50 18.36 64.42
C LYS A 3 17.37 18.29 63.37
N MET A 4 17.49 19.09 62.33
CA MET A 4 16.58 19.09 61.17
C MET A 4 16.98 17.95 60.24
N LYS A 5 16.09 16.96 60.05
CA LYS A 5 16.25 15.87 59.07
C LYS A 5 15.72 16.35 57.72
N ILE A 6 16.62 16.49 56.75
CA ILE A 6 16.28 16.76 55.36
C ILE A 6 15.87 15.42 54.67
N ALA A 7 14.62 15.29 54.34
CA ALA A 7 14.13 14.16 53.53
C ALA A 7 14.33 14.45 52.03
N THR A 8 15.25 13.71 51.43
CA THR A 8 15.49 13.77 49.97
C THR A 8 14.39 12.99 49.25
N PHE A 9 13.47 13.69 48.61
CA PHE A 9 12.46 13.06 47.75
C PHE A 9 13.11 12.78 46.41
N GLY A 10 13.40 11.49 46.12
CA GLY A 10 13.85 11.03 44.81
C GLY A 10 12.70 11.02 43.84
N PHE A 11 12.74 11.92 42.86
CA PHE A 11 11.77 11.94 41.74
C PHE A 11 12.28 10.98 40.68
N THR A 12 11.73 9.77 40.62
CA THR A 12 11.97 8.82 39.51
C THR A 12 11.07 9.19 38.34
N ALA A 13 11.64 9.84 37.33
CA ALA A 13 10.98 10.10 36.07
C ALA A 13 10.90 8.79 35.27
N SER A 14 9.72 8.15 35.25
CA SER A 14 9.41 7.04 34.34
C SER A 14 9.24 7.60 32.92
N LEU A 15 10.21 7.37 32.05
CA LEU A 15 10.08 7.58 30.63
C LEU A 15 9.14 6.49 30.05
N LEU A 16 7.89 6.86 29.83
CA LEU A 16 6.98 6.06 29.03
C LEU A 16 7.41 6.16 27.55
N ALA A 17 8.08 5.14 27.05
CA ALA A 17 8.34 5.00 25.62
C ALA A 17 6.99 4.74 24.91
N VAL A 18 6.45 5.76 24.25
CA VAL A 18 5.33 5.60 23.34
C VAL A 18 5.87 4.89 22.12
N ALA A 19 5.62 3.58 22.01
CA ALA A 19 5.86 2.86 20.77
C ALA A 19 4.91 3.43 19.71
N ALA A 20 5.48 4.09 18.70
CA ALA A 20 4.73 4.50 17.51
C ALA A 20 4.26 3.23 16.80
N GLN A 21 3.00 2.87 16.97
CA GLN A 21 2.37 1.80 16.20
C GLN A 21 2.23 2.29 14.77
N ALA A 22 2.86 1.59 13.82
CA ALA A 22 2.61 1.83 12.41
C ALA A 22 1.10 1.62 12.17
N ALA A 23 0.43 2.65 11.63
CA ALA A 23 -0.99 2.58 11.35
C ALA A 23 -1.24 1.44 10.34
N THR A 24 -2.18 0.55 10.65
CA THR A 24 -2.60 -0.49 9.71
C THR A 24 -3.16 0.18 8.45
N PRO A 25 -2.72 -0.21 7.25
CA PRO A 25 -3.24 0.38 6.03
C PRO A 25 -4.74 0.09 5.88
N PRO A 26 -5.51 0.99 5.23
CA PRO A 26 -6.95 0.82 5.10
C PRO A 26 -7.32 -0.37 4.22
N ALA A 27 -8.46 -1.00 4.54
CA ALA A 27 -9.03 -2.10 3.77
C ALA A 27 -9.92 -1.53 2.65
N ILE A 28 -9.35 -1.26 1.49
CA ILE A 28 -9.98 -0.52 0.39
C ILE A 28 -10.29 -1.36 -0.86
N TYR A 29 -10.16 -2.68 -0.77
CA TYR A 29 -10.50 -3.62 -1.84
C TYR A 29 -11.11 -4.90 -1.26
N THR A 30 -11.75 -5.72 -2.08
CA THR A 30 -12.28 -7.02 -1.65
C THR A 30 -11.34 -8.17 -2.01
N ALA A 31 -11.39 -9.26 -1.23
CA ALA A 31 -10.61 -10.46 -1.53
C ALA A 31 -10.93 -11.06 -2.90
N ALA A 32 -12.19 -10.94 -3.34
CA ALA A 32 -12.62 -11.39 -4.66
C ALA A 32 -11.92 -10.61 -5.77
N GLN A 33 -11.84 -9.28 -5.66
CA GLN A 33 -11.11 -8.45 -6.62
C GLN A 33 -9.62 -8.82 -6.67
N ALA A 34 -8.97 -9.00 -5.52
CA ALA A 34 -7.56 -9.38 -5.52
C ALA A 34 -7.31 -10.76 -6.16
N THR A 35 -8.27 -11.69 -6.04
CA THR A 35 -8.18 -13.01 -6.69
C THR A 35 -8.34 -12.89 -8.22
N ALA A 36 -9.33 -12.15 -8.68
CA ALA A 36 -9.52 -11.89 -10.11
C ALA A 36 -8.34 -11.09 -10.68
N GLY A 37 -7.84 -10.12 -9.91
CA GLY A 37 -6.67 -9.31 -10.26
C GLY A 37 -5.38 -10.10 -10.44
N ALA A 38 -5.17 -11.15 -9.66
CA ALA A 38 -4.02 -12.04 -9.85
C ALA A 38 -4.05 -12.69 -11.24
N SER A 39 -5.21 -13.15 -11.68
CA SER A 39 -5.39 -13.73 -13.02
C SER A 39 -5.21 -12.69 -14.13
N ALA A 40 -5.80 -11.51 -13.97
CA ALA A 40 -5.69 -10.42 -14.95
C ALA A 40 -4.24 -9.91 -15.04
N PHE A 41 -3.54 -9.78 -13.91
CA PHE A 41 -2.13 -9.41 -13.85
C PHE A 41 -1.24 -10.42 -14.57
N SER A 42 -1.43 -11.70 -14.30
CA SER A 42 -0.66 -12.77 -14.94
C SER A 42 -0.76 -12.73 -16.47
N GLN A 43 -1.93 -12.39 -17.00
CA GLN A 43 -2.17 -12.35 -18.44
C GLN A 43 -1.66 -11.08 -19.12
N ASN A 44 -1.65 -9.94 -18.43
CA ASN A 44 -1.46 -8.64 -19.06
C ASN A 44 -0.20 -7.89 -18.58
N CYS A 45 0.37 -8.26 -17.43
CA CYS A 45 1.39 -7.46 -16.76
C CYS A 45 2.66 -8.25 -16.41
N ALA A 46 2.53 -9.56 -16.10
CA ALA A 46 3.61 -10.37 -15.54
C ALA A 46 4.81 -10.48 -16.47
N MET A 47 4.61 -10.43 -17.79
CA MET A 47 5.72 -10.50 -18.75
C MET A 47 6.74 -9.37 -18.55
N CYS A 48 6.31 -8.18 -18.16
CA CYS A 48 7.18 -7.03 -17.93
C CYS A 48 7.49 -6.80 -16.44
N HIS A 49 6.48 -6.96 -15.58
CA HIS A 49 6.61 -6.63 -14.15
C HIS A 49 7.00 -7.82 -13.26
N GLY A 50 7.23 -9.01 -13.86
CA GLY A 50 7.54 -10.23 -13.12
C GLY A 50 6.29 -10.94 -12.57
N ALA A 51 6.36 -12.26 -12.43
CA ALA A 51 5.23 -13.08 -11.98
C ALA A 51 4.81 -12.78 -10.54
N ASN A 52 5.75 -12.31 -9.71
CA ASN A 52 5.54 -11.92 -8.32
C ASN A 52 5.69 -10.40 -8.11
N LEU A 53 5.48 -9.60 -9.15
CA LEU A 53 5.62 -8.14 -9.15
C LEU A 53 7.06 -7.64 -8.89
N GLU A 54 8.05 -8.51 -8.99
CA GLU A 54 9.46 -8.23 -8.70
C GLU A 54 10.14 -7.31 -9.72
N GLY A 55 9.50 -7.08 -10.86
CA GLY A 55 10.07 -6.30 -11.97
C GLY A 55 10.79 -7.19 -12.99
N GLY A 56 11.31 -6.52 -14.02
CA GLY A 56 12.02 -7.16 -15.16
C GLY A 56 12.23 -6.12 -16.24
N ALA A 57 11.54 -6.26 -17.38
CA ALA A 57 11.48 -5.22 -18.40
C ALA A 57 10.76 -3.96 -17.91
N GLY A 58 9.76 -4.13 -17.04
CA GLY A 58 9.11 -3.07 -16.28
C GLY A 58 9.61 -2.98 -14.84
N PRO A 59 9.26 -1.91 -14.11
CA PRO A 59 9.67 -1.75 -12.71
C PRO A 59 8.97 -2.76 -11.80
N ALA A 60 9.55 -2.99 -10.61
CA ALA A 60 8.89 -3.71 -9.53
C ALA A 60 7.59 -2.99 -9.11
N LEU A 61 6.57 -3.77 -8.72
CA LEU A 61 5.28 -3.28 -8.23
C LEU A 61 4.99 -3.76 -6.80
N VAL A 62 6.02 -4.19 -6.09
CA VAL A 62 5.95 -4.66 -4.70
C VAL A 62 7.15 -4.17 -3.89
N GLY A 63 6.94 -4.02 -2.59
CA GLY A 63 7.99 -3.66 -1.63
C GLY A 63 8.42 -2.20 -1.68
N GLN A 64 9.50 -1.90 -0.97
CA GLN A 64 10.02 -0.53 -0.86
C GLN A 64 10.61 -0.01 -2.19
N ALA A 65 10.99 -0.91 -3.11
CA ALA A 65 11.44 -0.52 -4.46
C ALA A 65 10.30 0.10 -5.28
N PHE A 66 9.06 -0.28 -5.00
CA PHE A 66 7.86 0.28 -5.65
C PHE A 66 7.31 1.47 -4.87
N ALA A 67 6.92 1.26 -3.64
CA ALA A 67 6.15 2.22 -2.85
C ALA A 67 6.79 2.48 -1.49
N ALA A 68 7.96 3.10 -1.47
CA ALA A 68 8.55 3.66 -0.27
C ALA A 68 7.75 4.90 0.19
N ALA A 69 7.73 5.15 1.49
CA ALA A 69 7.04 6.33 2.05
C ALA A 69 7.56 7.65 1.45
N SER A 70 8.85 7.71 1.08
CA SER A 70 9.48 8.88 0.45
C SER A 70 8.94 9.18 -0.95
N ASN A 71 8.29 8.23 -1.62
CA ASN A 71 7.75 8.42 -2.96
C ASN A 71 6.47 9.27 -2.96
N ASN A 72 5.80 9.38 -1.81
CA ASN A 72 4.54 10.11 -1.65
C ASN A 72 3.44 9.68 -2.64
N TYR A 73 3.41 8.40 -2.99
CA TYR A 73 2.37 7.87 -3.87
C TYR A 73 1.02 7.84 -3.17
N THR A 74 -0.03 8.00 -3.97
CA THR A 74 -1.41 7.74 -3.54
C THR A 74 -2.00 6.61 -4.37
N VAL A 75 -3.05 5.98 -3.86
CA VAL A 75 -3.81 4.97 -4.59
C VAL A 75 -4.29 5.54 -5.93
N GLY A 76 -4.81 6.77 -5.93
CA GLY A 76 -5.29 7.45 -7.14
C GLY A 76 -4.20 7.72 -8.16
N ALA A 77 -3.01 8.15 -7.73
CA ALA A 77 -1.90 8.38 -8.65
C ALA A 77 -1.46 7.08 -9.34
N ILE A 78 -1.32 6.01 -8.59
CA ILE A 78 -0.95 4.70 -9.15
C ILE A 78 -2.09 4.10 -9.99
N PHE A 79 -3.35 4.27 -9.58
CA PHE A 79 -4.49 3.81 -10.36
C PHE A 79 -4.62 4.56 -11.69
N THR A 80 -4.33 5.85 -11.70
CA THR A 80 -4.29 6.66 -12.93
C THR A 80 -3.21 6.17 -13.88
N GLU A 81 -1.99 5.95 -13.39
CA GLU A 81 -0.91 5.38 -14.18
C GLU A 81 -1.27 4.00 -14.74
N LEU A 82 -1.80 3.13 -13.89
CA LEU A 82 -2.26 1.79 -14.26
C LEU A 82 -3.30 1.84 -15.37
N SER A 83 -4.34 2.66 -15.21
CA SER A 83 -5.50 2.65 -16.11
C SER A 83 -5.28 3.42 -17.42
N GLN A 84 -4.36 4.37 -17.44
CA GLN A 84 -4.12 5.23 -18.59
C GLN A 84 -2.85 4.89 -19.37
N GLN A 85 -1.85 4.30 -18.74
CA GLN A 85 -0.55 4.02 -19.35
C GLN A 85 -0.26 2.52 -19.54
N MET A 86 -1.03 1.66 -18.87
CA MET A 86 -0.82 0.22 -18.92
C MET A 86 -1.97 -0.53 -19.62
N PRO A 87 -1.71 -1.69 -20.22
CA PRO A 87 -0.38 -2.25 -20.56
C PRO A 87 0.38 -1.34 -21.53
N ALA A 88 1.71 -1.20 -21.36
CA ALA A 88 2.52 -0.24 -22.13
C ALA A 88 2.40 -0.38 -23.67
N GLY A 89 2.15 -1.59 -24.18
CA GLY A 89 1.91 -1.83 -25.61
C GLY A 89 0.51 -1.47 -26.09
N GLN A 90 -0.47 -1.36 -25.19
CA GLN A 90 -1.87 -1.03 -25.45
C GLN A 90 -2.47 -0.26 -24.26
N PRO A 91 -2.06 0.99 -24.02
CA PRO A 91 -2.55 1.79 -22.90
C PRO A 91 -4.07 1.92 -22.90
N GLY A 92 -4.71 1.75 -21.74
CA GLY A 92 -6.14 1.88 -21.56
C GLY A 92 -7.00 0.78 -22.20
N SER A 93 -6.39 -0.34 -22.61
CA SER A 93 -7.12 -1.39 -23.36
C SER A 93 -7.92 -2.37 -22.52
N LEU A 94 -7.68 -2.41 -21.22
CA LEU A 94 -8.42 -3.31 -20.32
C LEU A 94 -9.76 -2.67 -19.90
N THR A 95 -10.68 -3.51 -19.44
CA THR A 95 -11.95 -3.03 -18.87
C THR A 95 -11.71 -2.34 -17.51
N HIS A 96 -12.63 -1.46 -17.12
CA HIS A 96 -12.57 -0.83 -15.79
C HIS A 96 -12.45 -1.87 -14.67
N THR A 97 -13.24 -2.95 -14.73
CA THR A 97 -13.19 -4.05 -13.76
C THR A 97 -11.82 -4.72 -13.71
N GLN A 98 -11.17 -4.94 -14.85
CA GLN A 98 -9.82 -5.52 -14.85
C GLN A 98 -8.80 -4.59 -14.18
N TYR A 99 -8.87 -3.28 -14.40
CA TYR A 99 -8.01 -2.32 -13.72
C TYR A 99 -8.27 -2.27 -12.21
N GLU A 100 -9.54 -2.29 -11.79
CA GLU A 100 -9.94 -2.36 -10.38
C GLU A 100 -9.35 -3.61 -9.71
N ASP A 101 -9.50 -4.75 -10.35
CA ASP A 101 -9.03 -6.04 -9.84
C ASP A 101 -7.50 -6.11 -9.78
N ILE A 102 -6.80 -5.64 -10.82
CA ILE A 102 -5.34 -5.56 -10.84
C ILE A 102 -4.84 -4.65 -9.72
N MET A 103 -5.47 -3.50 -9.49
CA MET A 103 -5.11 -2.62 -8.38
C MET A 103 -5.30 -3.30 -7.03
N ALA A 104 -6.39 -4.04 -6.84
CA ALA A 104 -6.64 -4.83 -5.64
C ALA A 104 -5.55 -5.88 -5.41
N TYR A 105 -5.08 -6.54 -6.47
CA TYR A 105 -3.98 -7.49 -6.40
C TYR A 105 -2.66 -6.81 -6.00
N ILE A 106 -2.32 -5.67 -6.60
CA ILE A 106 -1.13 -4.89 -6.25
C ILE A 106 -1.18 -4.47 -4.78
N LEU A 107 -2.31 -3.96 -4.29
CA LEU A 107 -2.49 -3.59 -2.89
C LEU A 107 -2.30 -4.78 -1.95
N LYS A 108 -2.90 -5.93 -2.28
CA LYS A 108 -2.72 -7.18 -1.53
C LYS A 108 -1.25 -7.57 -1.42
N GLN A 109 -0.51 -7.55 -2.52
CA GLN A 109 0.91 -7.91 -2.54
C GLN A 109 1.77 -6.92 -1.75
N ASN A 110 1.30 -5.69 -1.60
CA ASN A 110 1.95 -4.66 -0.79
C ASN A 110 1.48 -4.64 0.68
N GLY A 111 0.74 -5.66 1.13
CA GLY A 111 0.41 -5.87 2.53
C GLY A 111 -0.83 -5.11 3.02
N TYR A 112 -1.68 -4.63 2.10
CA TYR A 112 -2.97 -4.03 2.46
C TYR A 112 -3.98 -5.13 2.78
N PRO A 113 -4.81 -4.97 3.81
CA PRO A 113 -5.86 -5.94 4.14
C PRO A 113 -7.03 -5.83 3.16
N ALA A 114 -7.67 -6.96 2.89
CA ALA A 114 -8.96 -6.97 2.20
C ALA A 114 -10.08 -6.49 3.14
N GLY A 115 -11.06 -5.82 2.57
CA GLY A 115 -12.27 -5.36 3.24
C GLY A 115 -13.55 -5.82 2.56
N THR A 116 -14.62 -5.12 2.86
CA THR A 116 -15.96 -5.37 2.29
C THR A 116 -16.33 -4.39 1.17
N THR A 117 -15.56 -3.31 1.01
CA THR A 117 -15.80 -2.31 -0.03
C THR A 117 -14.90 -2.58 -1.22
N ALA A 118 -15.50 -2.71 -2.39
CA ALA A 118 -14.78 -2.89 -3.64
C ALA A 118 -14.15 -1.56 -4.13
N ILE A 119 -12.99 -1.66 -4.76
CA ILE A 119 -12.47 -0.58 -5.58
C ILE A 119 -13.46 -0.36 -6.73
N SER A 120 -13.78 0.90 -7.03
CA SER A 120 -14.48 1.29 -8.24
C SER A 120 -13.66 2.31 -9.02
N TYR A 121 -13.68 2.22 -10.34
CA TYR A 121 -12.83 2.99 -11.25
C TYR A 121 -12.87 4.50 -10.97
N ASP A 122 -14.07 5.06 -10.93
CA ASP A 122 -14.26 6.50 -10.75
C ASP A 122 -13.77 7.01 -9.40
N LYS A 123 -13.97 6.22 -8.34
CA LYS A 123 -13.48 6.59 -7.00
C LYS A 123 -11.98 6.41 -6.87
N ALA A 124 -11.43 5.37 -7.49
CA ALA A 124 -10.01 5.08 -7.44
C ALA A 124 -9.17 6.17 -8.10
N MET A 125 -9.65 6.78 -9.19
CA MET A 125 -8.95 7.88 -9.87
C MET A 125 -8.66 9.10 -8.97
N GLY A 126 -9.53 9.36 -7.99
CA GLY A 126 -9.41 10.48 -7.05
C GLY A 126 -8.96 10.09 -5.65
N ASP A 127 -8.57 8.84 -5.43
CA ASP A 127 -8.27 8.33 -4.09
C ASP A 127 -6.92 8.90 -3.57
N SER A 128 -7.01 9.73 -2.54
CA SER A 128 -5.85 10.36 -1.89
C SER A 128 -5.19 9.50 -0.81
N THR A 129 -5.65 8.26 -0.61
CA THR A 129 -5.05 7.33 0.35
C THR A 129 -3.57 7.14 0.03
N PRO A 130 -2.65 7.38 0.98
CA PRO A 130 -1.23 7.12 0.77
C PRO A 130 -0.98 5.65 0.42
N LEU A 131 -0.19 5.41 -0.62
CA LEU A 131 0.22 4.08 -1.00
C LEU A 131 1.67 3.86 -0.57
N VAL A 132 1.82 3.10 0.51
CA VAL A 132 3.13 2.74 1.07
C VAL A 132 3.17 1.22 1.28
N SER A 133 4.16 0.57 0.69
CA SER A 133 4.30 -0.88 0.86
C SER A 133 4.60 -1.25 2.31
N GLN A 134 3.88 -2.23 2.82
CA GLN A 134 4.12 -2.85 4.14
C GLN A 134 5.12 -4.00 4.04
N VAL A 135 5.53 -4.35 2.82
CA VAL A 135 6.51 -5.41 2.53
C VAL A 135 7.89 -4.79 2.40
N LYS A 136 8.86 -5.43 3.06
CA LYS A 136 10.26 -5.02 3.04
C LYS A 136 10.99 -5.62 1.84
#